data_8ab1be840e0ff359c263e3c61cf33bf5
#
_entry.id   8ab1be840e0ff359c263e3c61cf33bf5
#
_cell.length_a   1.000
_cell.length_b   1.000
_cell.length_c   1.000
_cell.angle_alpha   90.00
_cell.angle_beta   90.00
_cell.angle_gamma   90.00
#
_symmetry.space_group_name_H-M   'P 1'
#
loop_
_entity.id
_entity.type
_entity.pdbx_description
1 polymer ?
#
loop_
_entity_poly.entity_id
_entity_poly.type
_entity_poly.pdbx_seq_one_letter_code
_entity_poly.pdbx_strand_id
1 'polypeptide(L)'
;MTDICTGTVVRYCKPSTLDEQGKPTGSSFQLRIPSEKYLSVYLLDYFNSSSEKEKIAEVKNEMQRKKFNFNKRGVFSTLDIKQSSDYIFELISEKIMYKELNLPHCGIFYEYDDLVVSELLSQCVINNYPIQI
;
A
#
# COMPACT_ATOMS: atom_id res chain seq x y z
N MET A 1 3.99 -15.86 10.21
CA MET A 1 4.08 -14.96 9.05
C MET A 1 5.51 -14.45 8.91
N THR A 2 5.97 -14.39 7.67
CA THR A 2 7.34 -13.96 7.38
C THR A 2 7.41 -12.45 7.25
N ASP A 3 8.37 -11.84 7.93
CA ASP A 3 8.62 -10.40 7.79
C ASP A 3 9.33 -10.11 6.47
N ILE A 4 8.98 -8.97 5.87
CA ILE A 4 9.60 -8.50 4.63
C ILE A 4 10.30 -7.18 4.94
N CYS A 5 11.60 -7.12 4.68
CA CYS A 5 12.41 -5.95 5.06
C CYS A 5 12.74 -5.03 3.89
N THR A 6 12.66 -5.52 2.66
CA THR A 6 12.97 -4.74 1.45
C THR A 6 11.97 -5.07 0.36
N GLY A 7 11.85 -4.18 -0.61
CA GLY A 7 10.99 -4.36 -1.77
C GLY A 7 10.00 -3.22 -1.90
N THR A 8 9.12 -3.34 -2.88
CA THR A 8 8.10 -2.33 -3.18
C THR A 8 6.72 -2.95 -3.05
N VAL A 9 5.83 -2.25 -2.35
CA VAL A 9 4.43 -2.65 -2.27
C VAL A 9 3.55 -1.62 -2.96
N VAL A 10 2.34 -2.03 -3.32
CA VAL A 10 1.35 -1.15 -3.93
C VAL A 10 0.03 -1.28 -3.20
N ARG A 11 -0.68 -0.15 -3.10
CA ARG A 11 -2.01 -0.10 -2.53
C ARG A 11 -2.96 0.61 -3.48
N TYR A 12 -4.14 0.03 -3.67
CA TYR A 12 -5.21 0.73 -4.37
C TYR A 12 -5.80 1.80 -3.47
N CYS A 13 -5.87 3.02 -3.98
CA CYS A 13 -6.44 4.17 -3.27
C CYS A 13 -7.69 4.64 -4.01
N LYS A 14 -8.84 4.51 -3.35
CA LYS A 14 -10.11 4.88 -3.98
C LYS A 14 -10.27 6.39 -4.07
N PRO A 15 -11.06 6.90 -5.02
CA PRO A 15 -11.16 8.36 -5.27
C PRO A 15 -11.52 9.20 -4.05
N SER A 16 -12.36 8.70 -3.16
CA SER A 16 -12.77 9.46 -1.96
C SER A 16 -11.64 9.71 -0.98
N THR A 17 -10.50 9.03 -1.15
CA THR A 17 -9.34 9.19 -0.27
C THR A 17 -8.22 10.01 -0.90
N LEU A 18 -8.46 10.55 -2.11
CA LEU A 18 -7.48 11.36 -2.83
C LEU A 18 -7.74 12.84 -2.60
N ASP A 19 -6.68 13.66 -2.72
CA ASP A 19 -6.83 15.11 -2.65
C ASP A 19 -7.26 15.68 -4.01
N GLU A 20 -7.31 17.01 -4.11
CA GLU A 20 -7.77 17.70 -5.33
C GLU A 20 -6.86 17.44 -6.52
N GLN A 21 -5.59 17.11 -6.30
CA GLN A 21 -4.66 16.77 -7.36
C GLN A 21 -4.66 15.29 -7.70
N GLY A 22 -5.54 14.50 -7.07
CA GLY A 22 -5.62 13.07 -7.30
C GLY A 22 -4.53 12.28 -6.59
N LYS A 23 -3.92 12.82 -5.54
CA LYS A 23 -2.87 12.15 -4.77
C LYS A 23 -3.43 11.56 -3.48
N PRO A 24 -2.89 10.41 -3.03
CA PRO A 24 -3.35 9.79 -1.80
C PRO A 24 -3.12 10.69 -0.58
N THR A 25 -4.09 10.66 0.32
CA THR A 25 -4.00 11.31 1.63
C THR A 25 -3.86 10.23 2.70
N GLY A 26 -3.78 10.64 3.97
CA GLY A 26 -3.79 9.68 5.07
C GLY A 26 -4.97 8.73 5.02
N SER A 27 -6.12 9.21 4.54
CA SER A 27 -7.32 8.36 4.42
C SER A 27 -7.11 7.15 3.53
N SER A 28 -6.18 7.23 2.57
CA SER A 28 -5.87 6.10 1.68
C SER A 28 -5.19 4.94 2.42
N PHE A 29 -4.61 5.21 3.57
CA PHE A 29 -3.79 4.25 4.33
C PHE A 29 -4.37 3.95 5.71
N GLN A 30 -5.60 4.33 5.97
CA GLN A 30 -6.26 4.02 7.23
C GLN A 30 -6.86 2.62 7.22
N LEU A 31 -6.86 1.99 8.38
CA LEU A 31 -7.58 0.73 8.57
C LEU A 31 -9.07 1.02 8.38
N ARG A 32 -9.74 0.15 7.62
CA ARG A 32 -11.13 0.39 7.22
C ARG A 32 -12.12 0.21 8.36
N ILE A 33 -11.80 -0.68 9.29
CA ILE A 33 -12.64 -0.97 10.44
C ILE A 33 -11.75 -1.14 11.66
N PRO A 34 -12.25 -0.83 12.88
CA PRO A 34 -11.43 -0.93 14.09
C PRO A 34 -10.86 -2.31 14.34
N SER A 35 -11.50 -3.36 13.80
CA SER A 35 -11.04 -4.73 13.97
C SER A 35 -10.01 -5.19 12.95
N GLU A 36 -9.70 -4.37 11.94
CA GLU A 36 -8.62 -4.70 11.01
C GLU A 36 -7.29 -4.69 11.74
N LYS A 37 -6.50 -5.77 11.57
CA LYS A 37 -5.23 -5.90 12.25
C LYS A 37 -4.04 -5.43 11.42
N TYR A 38 -4.25 -5.21 10.15
CA TYR A 38 -3.18 -4.80 9.24
C TYR A 38 -3.75 -4.03 8.06
N LEU A 39 -2.89 -3.25 7.44
CA LEU A 39 -3.22 -2.53 6.21
C LEU A 39 -2.84 -3.41 5.03
N SER A 40 -3.79 -3.66 4.13
CA SER A 40 -3.59 -4.56 3.00
C SER A 40 -2.80 -3.88 1.88
N VAL A 41 -1.74 -4.54 1.41
CA VAL A 41 -0.92 -4.10 0.28
C VAL A 41 -0.52 -5.33 -0.54
N TYR A 42 0.06 -5.09 -1.74
CA TYR A 42 0.53 -6.17 -2.60
C TYR A 42 2.00 -5.98 -2.92
N LEU A 43 2.77 -7.06 -2.83
CA LEU A 43 4.21 -7.04 -3.06
C LEU A 43 4.51 -7.12 -4.55
N LEU A 44 5.07 -6.05 -5.11
CA LEU A 44 5.41 -6.02 -6.54
C LEU A 44 6.56 -6.96 -6.88
N ASP A 45 7.49 -7.15 -5.95
CA ASP A 45 8.64 -8.03 -6.16
C ASP A 45 8.27 -9.50 -6.35
N TYR A 46 7.03 -9.86 -6.04
CA TYR A 46 6.50 -11.19 -6.30
C TYR A 46 6.45 -11.51 -7.80
N PHE A 47 6.27 -10.49 -8.63
CA PHE A 47 6.09 -10.66 -10.07
C PHE A 47 7.40 -10.52 -10.83
N ASN A 48 7.51 -11.23 -11.96
CA ASN A 48 8.73 -11.24 -12.77
C ASN A 48 8.67 -10.31 -13.99
N SER A 49 7.62 -9.50 -14.10
CA SER A 49 7.49 -8.55 -15.20
C SER A 49 8.64 -7.54 -15.19
N SER A 50 8.95 -6.98 -16.34
CA SER A 50 10.15 -6.15 -16.52
C SER A 50 9.98 -4.72 -16.03
N SER A 51 8.75 -4.22 -15.85
CA SER A 51 8.52 -2.85 -15.40
C SER A 51 7.56 -2.82 -14.21
N GLU A 52 7.64 -1.74 -13.44
CA GLU A 52 6.73 -1.51 -12.32
C GLU A 52 5.29 -1.43 -12.80
N LYS A 53 5.05 -0.75 -13.92
CA LYS A 53 3.72 -0.62 -14.50
C LYS A 53 3.11 -1.98 -14.83
N GLU A 54 3.91 -2.89 -15.40
CA GLU A 54 3.45 -4.24 -15.72
C GLU A 54 3.14 -5.04 -14.45
N LYS A 55 3.95 -4.89 -13.42
CA LYS A 55 3.70 -5.56 -12.14
C LYS A 55 2.39 -5.07 -11.51
N ILE A 56 2.11 -3.77 -11.61
CA ILE A 56 0.85 -3.22 -11.11
C ILE A 56 -0.33 -3.76 -11.89
N ALA A 57 -0.20 -3.94 -13.20
CA ALA A 57 -1.25 -4.56 -14.01
C ALA A 57 -1.52 -5.99 -13.54
N GLU A 58 -0.49 -6.73 -13.14
CA GLU A 58 -0.66 -8.08 -12.61
C GLU A 58 -1.34 -8.07 -11.24
N VAL A 59 -1.03 -7.09 -10.39
CA VAL A 59 -1.75 -6.91 -9.12
C VAL A 59 -3.23 -6.64 -9.38
N LYS A 60 -3.52 -5.76 -10.33
CA LYS A 60 -4.90 -5.45 -10.70
C LYS A 60 -5.65 -6.71 -11.13
N ASN A 61 -5.01 -7.55 -11.97
CA ASN A 61 -5.59 -8.81 -12.41
C ASN A 61 -5.87 -9.75 -11.23
N GLU A 62 -4.92 -9.83 -10.29
CA GLU A 62 -5.07 -10.66 -9.11
C GLU A 62 -6.24 -10.21 -8.25
N MET A 63 -6.37 -8.91 -8.04
CA MET A 63 -7.49 -8.35 -7.28
C MET A 63 -8.82 -8.58 -7.98
N GLN A 64 -8.85 -8.48 -9.31
CA GLN A 64 -10.06 -8.73 -10.09
C GLN A 64 -10.49 -10.20 -9.99
N ARG A 65 -9.55 -11.12 -9.96
CA ARG A 65 -9.86 -12.54 -9.74
C ARG A 65 -10.54 -12.76 -8.39
N LYS A 66 -10.22 -11.93 -7.40
CA LYS A 66 -10.86 -11.96 -6.09
C LYS A 66 -12.12 -11.10 -6.04
N LYS A 67 -12.63 -10.71 -7.20
CA LYS A 67 -13.88 -9.94 -7.38
C LYS A 67 -13.83 -8.54 -6.77
N PHE A 68 -12.65 -7.94 -6.71
CA PHE A 68 -12.52 -6.55 -6.26
C PHE A 68 -13.00 -5.61 -7.38
N ASN A 69 -13.80 -4.61 -7.00
CA ASN A 69 -14.30 -3.61 -7.94
C ASN A 69 -13.50 -2.33 -7.83
N PHE A 70 -12.92 -1.90 -8.95
CA PHE A 70 -12.15 -0.67 -9.00
C PHE A 70 -13.01 0.48 -9.49
N ASN A 71 -12.80 1.68 -8.89
CA ASN A 71 -13.33 2.91 -9.44
C ASN A 71 -12.29 3.47 -10.40
N LYS A 72 -12.73 3.88 -11.59
CA LYS A 72 -11.84 4.38 -12.64
C LYS A 72 -10.98 5.57 -12.23
N ARG A 73 -11.42 6.35 -11.26
CA ARG A 73 -10.70 7.54 -10.80
C ARG A 73 -9.76 7.26 -9.63
N GLY A 74 -9.70 6.02 -9.18
CA GLY A 74 -8.72 5.63 -8.18
C GLY A 74 -7.33 5.51 -8.75
N VAL A 75 -6.35 5.30 -7.87
CA VAL A 75 -4.95 5.11 -8.29
C VAL A 75 -4.33 3.95 -7.53
N PHE A 76 -3.27 3.39 -8.11
CA PHE A 76 -2.37 2.49 -7.41
C PHE A 76 -1.16 3.28 -6.95
N SER A 77 -0.85 3.25 -5.65
CA SER A 77 0.25 4.02 -5.07
C SER A 77 1.30 3.09 -4.50
N THR A 78 2.58 3.40 -4.77
CA THR A 78 3.69 2.54 -4.35
C THR A 78 4.41 3.08 -3.13
N LEU A 79 4.91 2.15 -2.31
CA LEU A 79 5.74 2.44 -1.15
C LEU A 79 6.96 1.54 -1.19
N ASP A 80 8.12 2.09 -0.82
CA ASP A 80 9.31 1.27 -0.59
C ASP A 80 9.28 0.79 0.86
N ILE A 81 9.43 -0.52 1.07
CA ILE A 81 9.30 -1.12 2.40
C ILE A 81 10.33 -0.53 3.37
N LYS A 82 11.59 -0.55 3.00
CA LYS A 82 12.65 -0.08 3.89
C LYS A 82 12.54 1.42 4.15
N GLN A 83 12.34 2.20 3.10
CA GLN A 83 12.29 3.67 3.21
C GLN A 83 11.12 4.10 4.10
N SER A 84 9.94 3.52 3.92
CA SER A 84 8.78 3.88 4.73
C SER A 84 8.92 3.42 6.18
N SER A 85 9.50 2.24 6.40
CA SER A 85 9.76 1.74 7.75
C SER A 85 10.75 2.61 8.50
N ASP A 86 11.83 3.01 7.83
CA ASP A 86 12.85 3.87 8.44
C ASP A 86 12.31 5.27 8.73
N TYR A 87 11.53 5.82 7.79
CA TYR A 87 10.93 7.15 7.93
C TYR A 87 10.02 7.22 9.16
N ILE A 88 9.14 6.25 9.31
CA ILE A 88 8.20 6.23 10.42
C ILE A 88 8.92 6.00 11.75
N PHE A 89 9.90 5.09 11.76
CA PHE A 89 10.67 4.85 12.98
C PHE A 89 11.42 6.11 13.43
N GLU A 90 12.00 6.83 12.49
CA GLU A 90 12.74 8.06 12.80
C GLU A 90 11.83 9.13 13.40
N LEU A 91 10.61 9.26 12.91
CA LEU A 91 9.70 10.32 13.33
C LEU A 91 8.95 10.04 14.63
N ILE A 92 8.52 8.81 14.84
CA ILE A 92 7.67 8.48 15.99
C ILE A 92 8.12 7.24 16.76
N SER A 93 9.30 6.69 16.44
CA SER A 93 9.86 5.49 17.08
C SER A 93 8.93 4.27 17.03
N GLU A 94 8.04 4.23 16.05
CA GLU A 94 7.16 3.08 15.83
C GLU A 94 7.77 2.18 14.77
N LYS A 95 7.94 0.91 15.11
CA LYS A 95 8.46 -0.09 14.18
C LYS A 95 7.28 -0.76 13.47
N ILE A 96 6.92 -0.25 12.31
CA ILE A 96 5.90 -0.92 11.50
C ILE A 96 6.51 -2.17 10.87
N MET A 97 5.69 -3.19 10.63
CA MET A 97 6.14 -4.49 10.14
C MET A 97 5.39 -4.84 8.87
N TYR A 98 6.13 -5.07 7.78
CA TYR A 98 5.55 -5.63 6.56
C TYR A 98 5.66 -7.15 6.64
N LYS A 99 4.56 -7.86 6.43
CA LYS A 99 4.54 -9.33 6.57
C LYS A 99 3.81 -9.97 5.40
N GLU A 100 4.31 -11.14 4.98
CA GLU A 100 3.62 -11.96 4.00
C GLU A 100 2.34 -12.51 4.61
N LEU A 101 1.27 -12.46 3.83
CA LEU A 101 0.00 -13.10 4.19
C LEU A 101 -0.24 -14.28 3.26
N ASN A 102 -0.62 -13.98 2.04
CA ASN A 102 -0.82 -14.97 0.99
C ASN A 102 -0.31 -14.32 -0.30
N LEU A 103 0.99 -14.46 -0.56
CA LEU A 103 1.65 -13.73 -1.65
C LEU A 103 0.87 -13.78 -2.95
N PRO A 104 0.75 -12.67 -3.68
CA PRO A 104 1.43 -11.39 -3.46
C PRO A 104 0.82 -10.48 -2.38
N HIS A 105 -0.21 -10.94 -1.68
CA HIS A 105 -0.88 -10.16 -0.65
C HIS A 105 -0.03 -10.10 0.61
N CYS A 106 0.19 -8.87 1.11
CA CYS A 106 0.97 -8.59 2.31
C CYS A 106 0.19 -7.65 3.22
N GLY A 107 0.62 -7.53 4.46
CA GLY A 107 0.03 -6.62 5.41
C GLY A 107 1.07 -5.75 6.07
N ILE A 108 0.69 -4.51 6.39
CA ILE A 108 1.50 -3.62 7.22
C ILE A 108 0.88 -3.64 8.62
N PHE A 109 1.67 -4.07 9.60
CA PHE A 109 1.23 -4.22 10.99
C PHE A 109 1.87 -3.13 11.84
N TYR A 110 1.08 -2.52 12.71
CA TYR A 110 1.56 -1.52 13.67
C TYR A 110 0.57 -1.44 14.81
N GLU A 111 1.06 -0.94 15.96
CA GLU A 111 0.24 -0.79 17.17
C GLU A 111 -0.01 0.68 17.52
N TYR A 112 0.69 1.59 16.85
CA TYR A 112 0.55 3.01 17.09
C TYR A 112 -0.76 3.55 16.50
N ASP A 113 -1.09 4.79 16.83
CA ASP A 113 -2.31 5.46 16.36
C ASP A 113 -2.42 5.41 14.84
N ASP A 114 -3.51 4.84 14.34
CA ASP A 114 -3.73 4.65 12.92
C ASP A 114 -3.73 5.97 12.14
N LEU A 115 -4.30 7.03 12.71
CA LEU A 115 -4.33 8.32 12.03
C LEU A 115 -2.94 8.88 11.81
N VAL A 116 -2.04 8.70 12.77
CA VAL A 116 -0.66 9.16 12.65
C VAL A 116 0.11 8.31 11.64
N VAL A 117 0.05 6.98 11.78
CA VAL A 117 0.76 6.08 10.87
C VAL A 117 0.29 6.24 9.44
N SER A 118 -1.02 6.34 9.22
CA SER A 118 -1.58 6.48 7.87
C SER A 118 -1.15 7.78 7.21
N GLU A 119 -1.09 8.88 7.96
CA GLU A 119 -0.61 10.16 7.43
C GLU A 119 0.86 10.05 7.02
N LEU A 120 1.69 9.43 7.85
CA LEU A 120 3.11 9.25 7.55
C LEU A 120 3.32 8.33 6.33
N LEU A 121 2.50 7.28 6.20
CA LEU A 121 2.57 6.41 5.02
C LEU A 121 2.23 7.19 3.75
N SER A 122 1.23 8.07 3.80
CA SER A 122 0.87 8.87 2.64
C SER A 122 2.02 9.76 2.17
N GLN A 123 2.86 10.20 3.09
CA GLN A 123 4.05 11.00 2.79
C GLN A 123 5.16 10.18 2.13
N CYS A 124 5.11 8.85 2.24
CA CYS A 124 6.12 7.95 1.68
C CYS A 124 5.79 7.49 0.26
N VAL A 125 4.64 7.86 -0.29
CA VAL A 125 4.25 7.42 -1.64
C VAL A 125 5.29 7.88 -2.66
N ILE A 126 5.73 6.94 -3.50
CA ILE A 126 6.75 7.20 -4.52
C ILE A 126 6.10 7.48 -5.86
N ASN A 127 5.26 6.57 -6.33
CA ASN A 127 4.62 6.68 -7.65
C ASN A 127 3.13 6.41 -7.53
N ASN A 128 2.35 7.06 -8.41
CA ASN A 128 0.92 6.84 -8.53
C ASN A 128 0.61 6.45 -9.97
N TYR A 129 -0.20 5.41 -10.13
CA TYR A 129 -0.59 4.91 -11.44
C TYR A 129 -2.11 4.92 -11.56
N PRO A 130 -2.65 5.45 -12.66
CA PRO A 130 -4.11 5.42 -12.86
C PRO A 130 -4.58 3.97 -13.07
N ILE A 131 -5.84 3.74 -12.71
CA ILE A 131 -6.42 2.40 -12.85
C ILE A 131 -6.48 1.97 -14.32
N GLN A 132 -6.68 2.92 -15.22
CA GLN A 132 -6.71 2.64 -16.66
C GLN A 132 -5.30 2.72 -17.23
N ILE A 133 -4.61 1.63 -17.20
CA ILE A 133 -3.27 1.52 -17.77
C ILE A 133 -3.23 0.39 -18.77
#